data_251f9dd9f2c8cac56cea039f4a409f4f
#
_entry.id   251f9dd9f2c8cac56cea039f4a409f4f
#
_cell.length_a   1.000
_cell.length_b   1.000
_cell.length_c   1.000
_cell.angle_alpha   90.00
_cell.angle_beta   90.00
_cell.angle_gamma   90.00
#
_symmetry.space_group_name_H-M   'P 1'
#
loop_
_entity.id
_entity.type
_entity.pdbx_description
1 polymer ?
#
loop_
_entity_poly.entity_id
_entity_poly.type
_entity_poly.pdbx_seq_one_letter_code
_entity_poly.pdbx_strand_id
1 'polypeptide(L)'
;MMDNDLQALDKWAGGLLAQLAPAGRRAVTRDVARELRRSQQTRIGAQRNPDESPFAARKPRTGKGGKLREKKGRIKRAAMFAKLRTTRYLKVESDAMGLAVGFAGRVSRVARVHQFGLRDRVSPKGVEYQYPARSLLGFTARDRELIRDVLLNHISK
;
A
#
# COMPACT_ATOMS: atom_id res chain seq x y z
N MET A 1 9.36 -1.20 17.85
CA MET A 1 8.97 -2.61 17.87
C MET A 1 8.67 -3.20 16.49
N MET A 2 7.97 -2.50 15.60
CA MET A 2 7.67 -3.01 14.25
C MET A 2 8.91 -3.19 13.35
N ASP A 3 9.91 -2.33 13.46
CA ASP A 3 11.13 -2.42 12.63
C ASP A 3 11.98 -3.67 12.95
N ASN A 4 11.99 -4.08 14.21
CA ASN A 4 12.75 -5.26 14.64
C ASN A 4 12.17 -6.57 14.09
N ASP A 5 10.84 -6.65 13.99
CA ASP A 5 10.13 -7.81 13.41
C ASP A 5 10.34 -7.94 11.91
N LEU A 6 10.41 -6.80 11.19
CA LEU A 6 10.69 -6.80 9.76
C LEU A 6 12.14 -7.19 9.47
N GLN A 7 13.08 -6.68 10.27
CA GLN A 7 14.51 -7.07 10.14
C GLN A 7 14.72 -8.56 10.44
N ALA A 8 14.01 -9.09 11.44
CA ALA A 8 14.08 -10.52 11.76
C ALA A 8 13.52 -11.38 10.61
N LEU A 9 12.41 -10.95 10.02
CA LEU A 9 11.82 -11.62 8.85
C LEU A 9 12.74 -11.54 7.63
N ASP A 10 13.32 -10.39 7.37
CA ASP A 10 14.26 -10.18 6.25
C ASP A 10 15.49 -11.08 6.37
N LYS A 11 16.11 -11.13 7.56
CA LYS A 11 17.25 -12.00 7.83
C LYS A 11 16.92 -13.47 7.67
N TRP A 12 15.77 -13.91 8.19
CA TRP A 12 15.31 -15.28 8.08
C TRP A 12 15.01 -15.65 6.62
N ALA A 13 14.25 -14.81 5.90
CA ALA A 13 13.93 -15.01 4.50
C ALA A 13 15.18 -15.01 3.61
N GLY A 14 16.12 -14.11 3.88
CA GLY A 14 17.40 -14.04 3.16
C GLY A 14 18.22 -15.32 3.27
N GLY A 15 18.27 -15.93 4.47
CA GLY A 15 18.94 -17.21 4.69
C GLY A 15 18.30 -18.35 3.91
N LEU A 16 16.98 -18.40 3.83
CA LEU A 16 16.26 -19.41 3.05
C LEU A 16 16.41 -19.19 1.54
N LEU A 17 16.28 -17.95 1.09
CA LEU A 17 16.41 -17.59 -0.32
C LEU A 17 17.81 -17.87 -0.87
N ALA A 18 18.84 -17.77 -0.03
CA ALA A 18 20.23 -18.11 -0.40
C ALA A 18 20.40 -19.58 -0.79
N GLN A 19 19.54 -20.46 -0.27
CA GLN A 19 19.58 -21.90 -0.58
C GLN A 19 18.90 -22.24 -1.92
N LEU A 20 18.13 -21.31 -2.49
CA LEU A 20 17.43 -21.51 -3.75
C LEU A 20 18.29 -21.08 -4.95
N ALA A 21 18.21 -21.84 -6.04
CA ALA A 21 18.74 -21.43 -7.33
C ALA A 21 18.09 -20.11 -7.80
N PRO A 22 18.75 -19.32 -8.66
CA PRO A 22 18.21 -18.03 -9.12
C PRO A 22 16.80 -18.10 -9.72
N ALA A 23 16.47 -19.19 -10.41
CA ALA A 23 15.13 -19.41 -10.95
C ALA A 23 14.08 -19.60 -9.84
N GLY A 24 14.41 -20.37 -8.81
CA GLY A 24 13.57 -20.55 -7.62
C GLY A 24 13.35 -19.23 -6.87
N ARG A 25 14.40 -18.45 -6.68
CA ARG A 25 14.31 -17.11 -6.06
C ARG A 25 13.36 -16.19 -6.83
N ARG A 26 13.47 -16.13 -8.17
CA ARG A 26 12.55 -15.34 -9.01
C ARG A 26 11.09 -15.80 -8.89
N ALA A 27 10.85 -17.10 -8.78
CA ALA A 27 9.52 -17.64 -8.59
C ALA A 27 8.92 -17.19 -7.25
N VAL A 28 9.67 -17.33 -6.17
CA VAL A 28 9.26 -16.91 -4.82
C VAL A 28 8.96 -15.41 -4.77
N THR A 29 9.92 -14.57 -5.19
CA THR A 29 9.75 -13.11 -5.14
C THR A 29 8.55 -12.65 -5.96
N ARG A 30 8.30 -13.26 -7.12
CA ARG A 30 7.12 -12.98 -7.94
C ARG A 30 5.82 -13.34 -7.23
N ASP A 31 5.76 -14.50 -6.58
CA ASP A 31 4.55 -14.96 -5.91
C ASP A 31 4.28 -14.12 -4.66
N VAL A 32 5.29 -13.84 -3.85
CA VAL A 32 5.18 -12.92 -2.71
C VAL A 32 4.73 -11.53 -3.17
N ALA A 33 5.34 -10.98 -4.22
CA ALA A 33 4.99 -9.66 -4.75
C ALA A 33 3.52 -9.59 -5.20
N ARG A 34 3.02 -10.64 -5.84
CA ARG A 34 1.63 -10.75 -6.27
C ARG A 34 0.67 -10.76 -5.09
N GLU A 35 0.95 -11.57 -4.10
CA GLU A 35 0.11 -11.68 -2.90
C GLU A 35 0.15 -10.41 -2.06
N LEU A 36 1.31 -9.80 -1.85
CA LEU A 36 1.42 -8.51 -1.18
C LEU A 36 0.63 -7.41 -1.90
N ARG A 37 0.68 -7.36 -3.23
CA ARG A 37 -0.15 -6.40 -3.97
C ARG A 37 -1.63 -6.63 -3.71
N ARG A 38 -2.09 -7.88 -3.74
CA ARG A 38 -3.50 -8.21 -3.43
C ARG A 38 -3.88 -7.78 -2.01
N SER A 39 -3.03 -8.06 -1.04
CA SER A 39 -3.23 -7.62 0.34
C SER A 39 -3.37 -6.10 0.43
N GLN A 40 -2.44 -5.34 -0.17
CA GLN A 40 -2.52 -3.88 -0.19
C GLN A 40 -3.81 -3.39 -0.89
N GLN A 41 -4.20 -4.01 -2.01
CA GLN A 41 -5.44 -3.66 -2.72
C GLN A 41 -6.69 -3.85 -1.85
N THR A 42 -6.75 -4.97 -1.15
CA THR A 42 -7.87 -5.31 -0.25
C THR A 42 -7.93 -4.34 0.91
N ARG A 43 -6.79 -4.10 1.58
CA ARG A 43 -6.69 -3.21 2.73
C ARG A 43 -7.05 -1.76 2.39
N ILE A 44 -6.51 -1.24 1.27
CA ILE A 44 -6.88 0.10 0.77
C ILE A 44 -8.37 0.15 0.44
N GLY A 45 -8.93 -0.91 -0.14
CA GLY A 45 -10.37 -1.03 -0.39
C GLY A 45 -11.21 -0.99 0.88
N ALA A 46 -10.74 -1.63 1.93
CA ALA A 46 -11.34 -1.62 3.26
C ALA A 46 -11.10 -0.31 4.03
N GLN A 47 -10.34 0.65 3.46
CA GLN A 47 -10.04 1.95 4.06
C GLN A 47 -9.27 1.84 5.39
N ARG A 48 -8.31 0.93 5.47
CA ARG A 48 -7.54 0.65 6.69
C ARG A 48 -6.04 0.88 6.50
N ASN A 49 -5.40 1.35 7.56
CA ASN A 49 -3.95 1.40 7.72
C ASN A 49 -3.38 -0.02 7.95
N PRO A 50 -2.05 -0.22 7.87
CA PRO A 50 -1.42 -1.53 8.17
C PRO A 50 -1.65 -2.03 9.59
N ASP A 51 -1.87 -1.15 10.55
CA ASP A 51 -2.23 -1.44 11.93
C ASP A 51 -3.74 -1.73 12.13
N GLU A 52 -4.46 -1.88 11.01
CA GLU A 52 -5.90 -2.08 10.94
C GLU A 52 -6.77 -0.91 11.41
N SER A 53 -6.20 0.18 11.88
CA SER A 53 -6.95 1.39 12.17
C SER A 53 -7.61 1.96 10.89
N PRO A 54 -8.79 2.59 10.99
CA PRO A 54 -9.44 3.18 9.82
C PRO A 54 -8.63 4.37 9.28
N PHE A 55 -8.68 4.59 7.99
CA PHE A 55 -8.13 5.82 7.41
C PHE A 55 -8.83 7.04 7.98
N ALA A 56 -8.05 8.10 8.27
CA ALA A 56 -8.62 9.39 8.63
C ALA A 56 -9.67 9.82 7.60
N ALA A 57 -10.84 10.23 8.08
CA ALA A 57 -11.97 10.56 7.25
C ALA A 57 -11.64 11.63 6.20
N ARG A 58 -12.37 11.61 5.09
CA ARG A 58 -12.26 12.64 4.07
C ARG A 58 -12.85 13.95 4.58
N LYS A 59 -12.11 15.06 4.39
CA LYS A 59 -12.62 16.39 4.73
C LYS A 59 -13.87 16.68 3.88
N PRO A 60 -15.00 17.11 4.48
CA PRO A 60 -16.16 17.53 3.73
C PRO A 60 -15.81 18.69 2.80
N ARG A 61 -16.31 18.68 1.58
CA ARG A 61 -16.21 19.83 0.68
C ARG A 61 -17.31 20.81 1.05
N THR A 62 -16.94 21.93 1.63
CA THR A 62 -17.82 23.07 1.79
C THR A 62 -17.77 23.93 0.53
N GLY A 63 -18.93 24.30 -0.02
CA GLY A 63 -19.05 25.28 -1.09
C GLY A 63 -18.93 26.72 -0.56
N LYS A 64 -18.92 27.70 -1.47
CA LYS A 64 -19.10 29.13 -1.09
C LYS A 64 -20.36 29.28 -0.26
N GLY A 65 -20.24 29.86 0.94
CA GLY A 65 -21.38 30.04 1.87
C GLY A 65 -21.55 28.91 2.90
N GLY A 66 -20.54 28.04 3.11
CA GLY A 66 -20.58 27.02 4.17
C GLY A 66 -21.53 25.85 3.91
N LYS A 67 -22.28 25.85 2.83
CA LYS A 67 -23.15 24.73 2.45
C LYS A 67 -22.31 23.62 1.84
N LEU A 68 -22.54 22.39 2.30
CA LEU A 68 -21.95 21.18 1.71
C LEU A 68 -22.27 21.17 0.21
N ARG A 69 -21.27 21.05 -0.65
CA ARG A 69 -21.46 20.97 -2.10
C ARG A 69 -21.93 19.56 -2.45
N GLU A 70 -23.11 19.24 -1.96
CA GLU A 70 -23.81 18.01 -2.27
C GLU A 70 -24.69 18.23 -3.49
N LYS A 71 -24.26 17.78 -4.65
CA LYS A 71 -25.22 17.46 -5.68
C LYS A 71 -26.00 16.24 -5.18
N LYS A 72 -27.22 16.47 -4.67
CA LYS A 72 -28.19 15.45 -4.28
C LYS A 72 -27.70 14.48 -3.19
N GLY A 73 -27.31 14.98 -2.01
CA GLY A 73 -27.22 14.16 -0.79
C GLY A 73 -26.27 12.97 -0.82
N ARG A 74 -25.28 12.95 -1.74
CA ARG A 74 -24.33 11.84 -1.83
C ARG A 74 -22.91 12.34 -1.83
N ILE A 75 -22.18 12.04 -0.75
CA ILE A 75 -20.74 11.80 -0.87
C ILE A 75 -20.63 10.60 -1.82
N LYS A 76 -20.63 10.85 -3.11
CA LYS A 76 -20.71 9.82 -4.16
C LYS A 76 -19.60 8.77 -4.09
N ARG A 77 -18.56 8.97 -3.26
CA ARG A 77 -17.46 8.05 -3.03
C ARG A 77 -16.93 8.20 -1.62
N ALA A 78 -17.51 7.47 -0.70
CA ALA A 78 -16.95 7.33 0.66
C ALA A 78 -15.55 6.70 0.61
N ALA A 79 -15.32 5.72 -0.27
CA ALA A 79 -14.04 5.06 -0.42
C ALA A 79 -13.01 5.96 -1.11
N MET A 80 -11.88 6.17 -0.42
CA MET A 80 -10.70 6.87 -0.94
C MET A 80 -9.80 5.89 -1.72
N PHE A 81 -9.00 6.44 -2.65
CA PHE A 81 -7.95 5.72 -3.36
C PHE A 81 -8.42 4.58 -4.27
N ALA A 82 -9.70 4.52 -4.63
CA ALA A 82 -10.26 3.45 -5.44
C ALA A 82 -9.52 3.23 -6.78
N LYS A 83 -9.04 4.30 -7.40
CA LYS A 83 -8.23 4.21 -8.63
C LYS A 83 -6.77 3.83 -8.34
N LEU A 84 -6.19 4.34 -7.26
CA LEU A 84 -4.78 4.10 -6.91
C LEU A 84 -4.51 2.62 -6.66
N ARG A 85 -5.45 1.91 -6.02
CA ARG A 85 -5.32 0.48 -5.71
C ARG A 85 -5.39 -0.44 -6.91
N THR A 86 -5.71 0.08 -8.11
CA THR A 86 -5.79 -0.75 -9.33
C THR A 86 -4.41 -1.17 -9.83
N THR A 87 -4.35 -2.26 -10.59
CA THR A 87 -3.11 -2.76 -11.20
C THR A 87 -2.46 -1.77 -12.17
N ARG A 88 -3.23 -0.77 -12.62
CA ARG A 88 -2.69 0.33 -13.45
C ARG A 88 -1.66 1.14 -12.68
N TYR A 89 -1.86 1.39 -11.40
CA TYR A 89 -1.04 2.29 -10.59
C TYR A 89 -0.27 1.59 -9.47
N LEU A 90 -0.87 0.59 -8.83
CA LEU A 90 -0.20 -0.23 -7.82
C LEU A 90 0.55 -1.36 -8.54
N LYS A 91 1.84 -1.16 -8.71
CA LYS A 91 2.75 -2.04 -9.45
C LYS A 91 3.55 -2.93 -8.51
N VAL A 92 4.04 -4.00 -9.05
CA VAL A 92 5.04 -4.86 -8.44
C VAL A 92 6.21 -5.01 -9.38
N GLU A 93 7.39 -5.05 -8.81
CA GLU A 93 8.64 -5.42 -9.47
C GLU A 93 9.24 -6.56 -8.67
N SER A 94 9.82 -7.54 -9.35
CA SER A 94 10.46 -8.68 -8.67
C SER A 94 11.52 -9.30 -9.57
N ASP A 95 12.62 -9.67 -8.96
CA ASP A 95 13.74 -10.40 -9.59
C ASP A 95 14.33 -11.44 -8.62
N ALA A 96 15.52 -11.94 -8.91
CA ALA A 96 16.20 -12.89 -8.03
C ALA A 96 16.79 -12.24 -6.77
N MET A 97 16.86 -10.93 -6.71
CA MET A 97 17.45 -10.15 -5.61
C MET A 97 16.41 -9.65 -4.63
N GLY A 98 15.14 -9.45 -5.10
CA GLY A 98 14.11 -8.95 -4.25
C GLY A 98 12.81 -8.60 -4.97
N LEU A 99 11.96 -7.89 -4.27
CA LEU A 99 10.68 -7.41 -4.78
C LEU A 99 10.36 -6.01 -4.26
N ALA A 100 9.55 -5.29 -5.02
CA ALA A 100 8.98 -4.02 -4.61
C ALA A 100 7.49 -3.95 -4.96
N VAL A 101 6.71 -3.34 -4.07
CA VAL A 101 5.32 -2.97 -4.31
C VAL A 101 5.21 -1.46 -4.16
N GLY A 102 4.71 -0.78 -5.18
CA GLY A 102 4.70 0.68 -5.16
C GLY A 102 3.71 1.30 -6.13
N PHE A 103 3.56 2.61 -6.03
CA PHE A 103 2.72 3.38 -6.93
C PHE A 103 3.54 4.00 -8.05
N ALA A 104 3.09 3.81 -9.30
CA ALA A 104 3.77 4.30 -10.49
C ALA A 104 3.05 5.48 -11.14
N GLY A 105 3.81 6.29 -11.88
CA GLY A 105 3.30 7.38 -12.68
C GLY A 105 2.81 8.58 -11.84
N ARG A 106 1.88 9.33 -12.40
CA ARG A 106 1.36 10.59 -11.81
C ARG A 106 0.76 10.44 -10.42
N VAL A 107 0.34 9.24 -10.04
CA VAL A 107 -0.29 8.99 -8.74
C VAL A 107 0.71 8.78 -7.61
N SER A 108 1.99 8.53 -7.92
CA SER A 108 3.03 8.31 -6.88
C SER A 108 3.17 9.50 -5.95
N ARG A 109 3.09 10.74 -6.47
CA ARG A 109 3.07 11.95 -5.65
C ARG A 109 1.89 11.97 -4.68
N VAL A 110 0.68 11.70 -5.18
CA VAL A 110 -0.53 11.69 -4.36
C VAL A 110 -0.44 10.60 -3.29
N ALA A 111 0.02 9.41 -3.67
CA ALA A 111 0.23 8.31 -2.75
C ALA A 111 1.22 8.67 -1.64
N ARG A 112 2.36 9.30 -1.99
CA ARG A 112 3.38 9.74 -1.03
C ARG A 112 2.83 10.79 -0.06
N VAL A 113 2.06 11.77 -0.55
CA VAL A 113 1.45 12.80 0.30
C VAL A 113 0.56 12.17 1.35
N HIS A 114 -0.26 11.20 0.97
CA HIS A 114 -1.13 10.51 1.90
C HIS A 114 -0.39 9.52 2.80
N GLN A 115 0.60 8.80 2.25
CA GLN A 115 1.41 7.85 3.02
C GLN A 115 2.04 8.50 4.25
N PHE A 116 2.58 9.69 4.08
CA PHE A 116 3.37 10.39 5.10
C PHE A 116 2.64 11.61 5.71
N GLY A 117 1.41 11.87 5.31
CA GLY A 117 0.67 13.03 5.81
C GLY A 117 1.36 14.35 5.46
N LEU A 118 1.76 14.53 4.22
CA LEU A 118 2.52 15.70 3.80
C LEU A 118 1.62 16.88 3.44
N ARG A 119 2.21 18.07 3.38
CA ARG A 119 1.59 19.27 2.83
C ARG A 119 1.65 19.25 1.31
N ASP A 120 0.54 19.48 0.65
CA ASP A 120 0.47 19.58 -0.82
C ASP A 120 -0.70 20.48 -1.25
N ARG A 121 -0.63 20.96 -2.48
CA ARG A 121 -1.70 21.77 -3.05
C ARG A 121 -2.91 20.91 -3.43
N VAL A 122 -4.10 21.42 -3.11
CA VAL A 122 -5.37 20.75 -3.43
C VAL A 122 -5.62 20.72 -4.95
N SER A 123 -5.08 21.69 -5.67
CA SER A 123 -5.11 21.81 -7.13
C SER A 123 -3.88 22.60 -7.61
N PRO A 124 -3.52 22.62 -8.91
CA PRO A 124 -2.34 23.32 -9.43
C PRO A 124 -2.21 24.78 -9.02
N LYS A 125 -3.34 25.47 -8.85
CA LYS A 125 -3.42 26.87 -8.43
C LYS A 125 -4.16 27.04 -7.06
N GLY A 126 -4.36 25.93 -6.34
CA GLY A 126 -5.10 25.92 -5.08
C GLY A 126 -4.22 26.21 -3.87
N VAL A 127 -4.90 26.39 -2.74
CA VAL A 127 -4.26 26.53 -1.44
C VAL A 127 -3.54 25.24 -1.04
N GLU A 128 -2.47 25.40 -0.27
CA GLU A 128 -1.80 24.27 0.36
C GLU A 128 -2.62 23.73 1.54
N TYR A 129 -2.58 22.43 1.71
CA TYR A 129 -3.28 21.74 2.77
C TYR A 129 -2.38 20.65 3.38
N GLN A 130 -2.38 20.56 4.70
CA GLN A 130 -1.73 19.47 5.43
C GLN A 130 -2.67 18.26 5.42
N TYR A 131 -2.28 17.22 4.70
CA TYR A 131 -3.08 16.00 4.63
C TYR A 131 -2.85 15.13 5.86
N PRO A 132 -3.88 14.50 6.41
CA PRO A 132 -3.67 13.47 7.43
C PRO A 132 -2.97 12.26 6.81
N ALA A 133 -2.09 11.63 7.58
CA ALA A 133 -1.44 10.39 7.17
C ALA A 133 -2.47 9.28 6.97
N ARG A 134 -2.31 8.53 5.87
CA ARG A 134 -3.06 7.34 5.54
C ARG A 134 -2.09 6.36 4.90
N SER A 135 -1.64 5.39 5.66
CA SER A 135 -0.59 4.46 5.21
C SER A 135 -1.12 3.50 4.15
N LEU A 136 -0.93 3.88 2.89
CA LEU A 136 -1.39 3.09 1.74
C LEU A 136 -0.58 1.81 1.56
N LEU A 137 0.73 1.88 1.83
CA LEU A 137 1.64 0.74 1.80
C LEU A 137 2.12 0.43 3.22
N GLY A 138 2.37 -0.83 3.48
CA GLY A 138 2.89 -1.31 4.75
C GLY A 138 2.54 -2.78 4.97
N PHE A 139 3.18 -3.40 5.93
CA PHE A 139 2.99 -4.80 6.26
C PHE A 139 2.06 -4.95 7.44
N THR A 140 1.01 -5.73 7.27
CA THR A 140 0.19 -6.23 8.38
C THR A 140 0.84 -7.46 9.01
N ALA A 141 0.39 -7.89 10.19
CA ALA A 141 0.79 -9.17 10.77
C ALA A 141 0.51 -10.32 9.80
N ARG A 142 -0.66 -10.29 9.15
CA ARG A 142 -1.05 -11.28 8.15
C ARG A 142 -0.15 -11.29 6.92
N ASP A 143 0.35 -10.15 6.46
CA ASP A 143 1.30 -10.10 5.35
C ASP A 143 2.61 -10.80 5.69
N ARG A 144 3.08 -10.69 6.93
CA ARG A 144 4.28 -11.40 7.41
C ARG A 144 4.09 -12.92 7.44
N GLU A 145 2.94 -13.37 7.91
CA GLU A 145 2.57 -14.79 7.87
C GLU A 145 2.50 -15.31 6.43
N LEU A 146 1.85 -14.57 5.55
CA LEU A 146 1.74 -14.88 4.13
C LEU A 146 3.11 -15.02 3.45
N ILE A 147 4.03 -14.10 3.71
CA ILE A 147 5.41 -14.17 3.18
C ILE A 147 6.09 -15.46 3.66
N ARG A 148 5.95 -15.76 4.95
CA ARG A 148 6.51 -16.98 5.55
C ARG A 148 5.94 -18.24 4.90
N ASP A 149 4.62 -18.31 4.72
CA ASP A 149 3.94 -19.45 4.13
C ASP A 149 4.36 -19.67 2.66
N VAL A 150 4.43 -18.58 1.87
CA VAL A 150 4.88 -18.68 0.47
C VAL A 150 6.32 -19.19 0.40
N LEU A 151 7.21 -18.69 1.26
CA LEU A 151 8.61 -19.15 1.32
C LEU A 151 8.69 -20.63 1.68
N LEU A 152 8.01 -21.06 2.73
CA LEU A 152 8.01 -22.45 3.16
C LEU A 152 7.47 -23.39 2.09
N ASN A 153 6.40 -23.01 1.40
CA ASN A 153 5.83 -23.79 0.32
C ASN A 153 6.76 -23.94 -0.90
N HIS A 154 7.66 -23.00 -1.12
CA HIS A 154 8.65 -23.09 -2.21
C HIS A 154 9.86 -23.94 -1.84
N ILE A 155 10.20 -24.03 -0.56
CA ILE A 155 11.36 -24.79 -0.08
C ILE A 155 11.01 -26.27 0.12
N SER A 156 9.76 -26.56 0.43
CA SER A 156 9.27 -27.93 0.66
C SER A 156 8.94 -28.71 -0.64
N LYS A 157 9.14 -28.09 -1.82
CA LYS A 157 9.00 -28.70 -3.14
C LYS A 157 10.36 -29.11 -3.70
#